data_79e3d8c03f22e91fd427b61184d095a1
#
_entry.id   79e3d8c03f22e91fd427b61184d095a1
#
_cell.length_a   1.000
_cell.length_b   1.000
_cell.length_c   1.000
_cell.angle_alpha   90.00
_cell.angle_beta   90.00
_cell.angle_gamma   90.00
#
_symmetry.space_group_name_H-M   'P 1'
#
loop_
_entity.id
_entity.type
_entity.pdbx_description
1 polymer ?
#
loop_
_entity_poly.entity_id
_entity_poly.type
_entity_poly.pdbx_seq_one_letter_code
_entity_poly.pdbx_strand_id
1 'polypeptide(L)'
;MHGLGPTTPLPNGGDHSAGAVLSGRIAVEDSSIAPGGIAIEMVCSNFTRTVASTDSKGRFTFRYGGATTGISDASDSGQRSSSPLLSVPSGDAATALRTILSCDLRANLPGYQSDEVSLTDRRALDHSDVGVIVLHHVFAIEGVAVSRISLSAPKQARNAYESGLKTMHSGRMDGAAKEFQRAVAAYPDFANAWLELGRARQRLGMAESAREAWKKAVELDPKLTGAYVELGLDAGLSHNWKVATQYLDQALRLDPLDYPEAWFGDAVAHYYLSEYEAAEKSAREAVRLDPKGRNPRAGYVLGMTLAQKGDREGAAAELRRYLKAAPQAADVPLVKTQLAAIENTTAK
;
A
#
# COMPACT_ATOMS: atom_id res chain seq x y z
N MET A 1 67.09 26.03 -48.45
CA MET A 1 66.36 27.06 -47.67
C MET A 1 64.91 26.55 -47.62
N HIS A 2 64.57 25.85 -46.54
CA HIS A 2 63.23 25.32 -46.34
C HIS A 2 62.57 26.10 -45.18
N GLY A 3 61.52 26.83 -45.56
CA GLY A 3 60.75 27.62 -44.63
C GLY A 3 59.88 26.73 -43.72
N LEU A 4 59.98 26.98 -42.43
CA LEU A 4 59.09 26.41 -41.40
C LEU A 4 57.75 27.16 -41.47
N GLY A 5 56.67 26.43 -41.71
CA GLY A 5 55.31 26.94 -41.61
C GLY A 5 54.88 27.12 -40.16
N PRO A 6 53.89 27.97 -39.87
CA PRO A 6 53.45 28.25 -38.50
C PRO A 6 52.71 27.06 -37.89
N THR A 7 53.13 26.66 -36.72
CA THR A 7 52.43 25.72 -35.86
C THR A 7 51.14 26.33 -35.33
N THR A 8 50.01 25.79 -35.72
CA THR A 8 48.69 26.09 -35.07
C THR A 8 48.68 25.55 -33.63
N PRO A 9 48.23 26.34 -32.63
CA PRO A 9 48.04 25.83 -31.28
C PRO A 9 46.91 24.83 -31.26
N LEU A 10 47.11 23.69 -30.61
CA LEU A 10 46.07 22.75 -30.26
C LEU A 10 45.03 23.45 -29.35
N PRO A 11 43.72 23.18 -29.54
CA PRO A 11 42.72 23.74 -28.65
C PRO A 11 42.91 23.21 -27.26
N ASN A 12 43.05 24.13 -26.32
CA ASN A 12 43.12 23.87 -24.88
C ASN A 12 41.99 22.97 -24.44
N GLY A 13 42.35 22.05 -23.55
CA GLY A 13 41.48 21.03 -22.97
C GLY A 13 40.13 21.59 -22.50
N GLY A 14 39.09 20.97 -23.01
CA GLY A 14 37.74 21.26 -22.59
C GLY A 14 37.58 21.03 -21.09
N ASP A 15 36.89 21.97 -20.50
CA ASP A 15 36.49 22.01 -19.12
C ASP A 15 35.70 20.72 -18.76
N HIS A 16 36.35 19.76 -18.11
CA HIS A 16 35.78 18.47 -17.73
C HIS A 16 34.90 18.56 -16.45
N SER A 17 34.30 19.72 -16.18
CA SER A 17 33.40 19.93 -15.04
C SER A 17 31.90 19.79 -15.38
N ALA A 18 31.57 19.15 -16.50
CA ALA A 18 30.20 18.95 -16.88
C ALA A 18 29.56 17.81 -16.04
N GLY A 19 28.85 18.18 -14.98
CA GLY A 19 28.03 17.22 -14.23
C GLY A 19 26.97 16.55 -15.11
N ALA A 20 26.60 15.32 -14.80
CA ALA A 20 25.55 14.59 -15.51
C ALA A 20 24.19 15.28 -15.28
N VAL A 21 23.39 15.39 -16.35
CA VAL A 21 22.00 15.88 -16.29
C VAL A 21 21.07 14.68 -16.32
N LEU A 22 20.23 14.55 -15.32
CA LEU A 22 19.18 13.53 -15.28
C LEU A 22 17.82 14.20 -15.39
N SER A 23 16.91 13.57 -16.13
CA SER A 23 15.54 14.03 -16.34
C SER A 23 14.58 12.87 -16.25
N GLY A 24 13.32 13.15 -15.91
CA GLY A 24 12.27 12.16 -15.84
C GLY A 24 10.89 12.79 -15.73
N ARG A 25 9.91 11.97 -15.51
CA ARG A 25 8.51 12.37 -15.40
C ARG A 25 7.82 11.65 -14.25
N ILE A 26 6.87 12.33 -13.62
CA ILE A 26 5.93 11.74 -12.66
C ILE A 26 4.64 11.38 -13.40
N ALA A 27 4.10 10.21 -13.12
CA ALA A 27 2.75 9.80 -13.49
C ALA A 27 1.99 9.40 -12.23
N VAL A 28 0.67 9.56 -12.25
CA VAL A 28 -0.22 9.04 -11.22
C VAL A 28 -0.90 7.80 -11.77
N GLU A 29 -1.06 6.76 -10.95
CA GLU A 29 -1.60 5.45 -11.36
C GLU A 29 -2.97 5.53 -12.02
N ASP A 30 -3.83 6.43 -11.57
CA ASP A 30 -5.18 6.66 -12.11
C ASP A 30 -5.22 7.51 -13.38
N SER A 31 -4.07 7.74 -14.02
CA SER A 31 -3.90 8.61 -15.19
C SER A 31 -4.30 10.09 -14.95
N SER A 32 -4.47 10.51 -13.70
CA SER A 32 -4.65 11.92 -13.37
C SER A 32 -3.35 12.71 -13.64
N ILE A 33 -3.50 14.00 -13.92
CA ILE A 33 -2.34 14.87 -14.13
C ILE A 33 -1.66 15.08 -12.77
N ALA A 34 -0.38 14.70 -12.68
CA ALA A 34 0.42 14.97 -11.50
C ALA A 34 0.50 16.47 -11.24
N PRO A 35 0.24 16.95 -10.00
CA PRO A 35 0.38 18.36 -9.68
C PRO A 35 1.82 18.83 -9.88
N GLY A 36 2.03 20.09 -10.21
CA GLY A 36 3.37 20.69 -10.25
C GLY A 36 3.93 20.90 -8.83
N GLY A 37 5.25 21.00 -8.73
CA GLY A 37 5.92 21.25 -7.45
C GLY A 37 6.16 20.03 -6.58
N ILE A 38 6.04 18.81 -7.14
CA ILE A 38 6.34 17.57 -6.42
C ILE A 38 7.86 17.49 -6.20
N ALA A 39 8.29 17.32 -4.94
CA ALA A 39 9.69 17.17 -4.60
C ALA A 39 10.21 15.80 -5.06
N ILE A 40 11.34 15.79 -5.78
CA ILE A 40 12.08 14.59 -6.14
C ILE A 40 13.23 14.42 -5.16
N GLU A 41 13.21 13.32 -4.45
CA GLU A 41 14.21 12.95 -3.45
C GLU A 41 15.13 11.88 -4.00
N MET A 42 16.43 12.06 -3.78
CA MET A 42 17.44 11.04 -3.98
C MET A 42 17.77 10.40 -2.61
N VAL A 43 17.53 9.10 -2.52
CA VAL A 43 17.73 8.30 -1.31
C VAL A 43 18.96 7.44 -1.52
N CYS A 44 19.96 7.65 -0.69
CA CYS A 44 21.20 6.89 -0.67
C CYS A 44 21.35 6.21 0.69
N SER A 45 22.26 5.26 0.81
CA SER A 45 22.47 4.49 2.06
C SER A 45 22.64 5.35 3.33
N ASN A 46 23.16 6.59 3.21
CA ASN A 46 23.49 7.43 4.36
C ASN A 46 22.77 8.79 4.38
N PHE A 47 22.03 9.15 3.35
CA PHE A 47 21.31 10.43 3.30
C PHE A 47 20.13 10.41 2.32
N THR A 48 19.16 11.28 2.57
CA THR A 48 18.08 11.62 1.65
C THR A 48 18.16 13.11 1.35
N ARG A 49 18.05 13.48 0.08
CA ARG A 49 18.12 14.88 -0.37
C ARG A 49 17.13 15.16 -1.49
N THR A 50 16.42 16.28 -1.41
CA THR A 50 15.63 16.81 -2.54
C THR A 50 16.57 17.31 -3.63
N VAL A 51 16.41 16.81 -4.85
CA VAL A 51 17.28 17.11 -6.01
C VAL A 51 16.59 17.93 -7.08
N ALA A 52 15.26 17.90 -7.14
CA ALA A 52 14.45 18.65 -8.09
C ALA A 52 13.01 18.84 -7.59
N SER A 53 12.24 19.67 -8.28
CA SER A 53 10.79 19.72 -8.21
C SER A 53 10.21 19.56 -9.62
N THR A 54 8.97 19.05 -9.71
CA THR A 54 8.30 18.88 -11.02
C THR A 54 7.73 20.19 -11.55
N ASP A 55 7.74 20.34 -12.86
CA ASP A 55 6.97 21.38 -13.56
C ASP A 55 5.46 21.05 -13.56
N SER A 56 4.64 21.97 -14.12
CA SER A 56 3.18 21.79 -14.23
C SER A 56 2.75 20.60 -15.11
N LYS A 57 3.67 19.94 -15.80
CA LYS A 57 3.46 18.74 -16.62
C LYS A 57 4.05 17.48 -15.99
N GLY A 58 4.44 17.56 -14.71
CA GLY A 58 5.03 16.46 -13.96
C GLY A 58 6.46 16.11 -14.39
N ARG A 59 7.18 16.95 -15.15
CA ARG A 59 8.56 16.68 -15.57
C ARG A 59 9.54 17.30 -14.59
N PHE A 60 10.67 16.63 -14.40
CA PHE A 60 11.78 17.12 -13.57
C PHE A 60 13.12 16.94 -14.27
N THR A 61 14.07 17.79 -13.90
CA THR A 61 15.46 17.73 -14.38
C THR A 61 16.39 18.23 -13.28
N PHE A 62 17.51 17.56 -13.07
CA PHE A 62 18.54 18.01 -12.13
C PHE A 62 19.95 17.70 -12.62
N ARG A 63 20.92 18.45 -12.12
CA ARG A 63 22.35 18.24 -12.41
C ARG A 63 23.05 17.62 -11.22
N TYR A 64 23.94 16.70 -11.50
CA TYR A 64 24.77 16.05 -10.50
C TYR A 64 26.25 16.00 -10.92
N GLY A 65 27.15 16.26 -9.98
CA GLY A 65 28.60 16.08 -10.19
C GLY A 65 29.34 17.26 -10.80
N GLY A 66 28.74 18.46 -10.87
CA GLY A 66 29.45 19.69 -11.26
C GLY A 66 30.18 20.33 -10.08
N ALA A 67 31.30 21.01 -10.34
CA ALA A 67 32.15 21.68 -9.32
C ALA A 67 31.49 22.90 -8.62
N THR A 68 30.22 23.19 -8.92
CA THR A 68 29.44 24.24 -8.26
C THR A 68 28.36 23.63 -7.39
N THR A 69 28.52 23.75 -6.11
CA THR A 69 27.61 23.34 -5.03
C THR A 69 26.36 24.22 -4.96
N GLY A 70 25.65 24.38 -6.06
CA GLY A 70 24.37 25.10 -6.13
C GLY A 70 23.39 24.31 -6.96
N ILE A 71 22.30 23.85 -6.37
CA ILE A 71 21.14 23.38 -7.12
C ILE A 71 20.50 24.64 -7.70
N SER A 72 20.63 24.84 -9.02
CA SER A 72 19.81 25.81 -9.72
C SER A 72 18.54 25.11 -10.15
N ASP A 73 17.44 25.47 -9.50
CA ASP A 73 16.09 25.19 -9.97
C ASP A 73 15.89 25.92 -11.30
N ALA A 74 15.52 25.20 -12.34
CA ALA A 74 15.36 25.77 -13.68
C ALA A 74 14.09 26.61 -13.82
N SER A 75 13.34 26.86 -12.72
CA SER A 75 12.05 27.55 -12.71
C SER A 75 12.07 28.93 -12.06
N ASP A 76 13.20 29.43 -11.54
CA ASP A 76 13.19 30.74 -10.85
C ASP A 76 14.12 31.76 -11.49
N SER A 77 13.48 32.68 -12.25
CA SER A 77 14.05 33.97 -12.57
C SER A 77 13.78 34.93 -11.42
N GLY A 78 14.64 34.94 -10.42
CA GLY A 78 14.76 36.04 -9.47
C GLY A 78 14.16 35.87 -8.08
N GLN A 79 14.92 35.23 -7.19
CA GLN A 79 15.11 35.75 -5.83
C GLN A 79 16.24 34.93 -5.14
N ARG A 80 17.27 35.65 -4.70
CA ARG A 80 18.40 35.08 -3.93
C ARG A 80 17.91 34.83 -2.51
N SER A 81 17.72 33.54 -2.15
CA SER A 81 17.55 33.09 -0.78
C SER A 81 18.81 32.31 -0.36
N SER A 82 19.51 32.87 0.61
CA SER A 82 20.71 32.29 1.22
C SER A 82 20.32 31.19 2.19
N SER A 83 20.53 29.92 1.79
CA SER A 83 20.49 28.75 2.70
C SER A 83 21.89 28.32 3.09
N PRO A 84 22.13 27.82 4.33
CA PRO A 84 23.47 27.54 4.82
C PRO A 84 24.13 26.36 4.09
N LEU A 85 25.33 26.63 3.60
CA LEU A 85 26.23 25.69 2.92
C LEU A 85 26.68 24.58 3.85
N LEU A 86 26.30 23.35 3.58
CA LEU A 86 27.01 22.16 4.08
C LEU A 86 27.99 21.72 3.00
N SER A 87 29.27 21.88 3.29
CA SER A 87 30.40 21.48 2.44
C SER A 87 30.42 19.94 2.27
N VAL A 88 30.30 19.50 1.02
CA VAL A 88 30.60 18.12 0.64
C VAL A 88 32.11 18.02 0.45
N PRO A 89 32.79 16.97 0.97
CA PRO A 89 34.22 16.79 0.75
C PRO A 89 34.52 16.71 -0.75
N SER A 90 35.55 17.42 -1.19
CA SER A 90 36.06 17.42 -2.56
C SER A 90 36.64 16.03 -2.88
N GLY A 91 35.82 15.15 -3.45
CA GLY A 91 36.22 13.88 -4.02
C GLY A 91 36.10 13.95 -5.55
N ASP A 92 36.96 13.18 -6.25
CA ASP A 92 36.96 13.05 -7.70
C ASP A 92 35.58 12.82 -8.28
N ALA A 93 35.29 13.35 -9.49
CA ALA A 93 34.04 13.15 -10.23
C ALA A 93 33.66 11.65 -10.36
N ALA A 94 34.67 10.77 -10.39
CA ALA A 94 34.49 9.32 -10.38
C ALA A 94 33.92 8.78 -9.05
N THR A 95 34.32 9.38 -7.92
CA THR A 95 33.78 9.01 -6.58
C THR A 95 32.35 9.54 -6.41
N ALA A 96 32.09 10.74 -6.89
CA ALA A 96 30.73 11.30 -6.92
C ALA A 96 29.80 10.45 -7.80
N LEU A 97 30.25 10.00 -8.96
CA LEU A 97 29.47 9.13 -9.86
C LEU A 97 29.19 7.76 -9.21
N ARG A 98 30.15 7.16 -8.52
CA ARG A 98 29.96 5.90 -7.78
C ARG A 98 28.96 6.02 -6.64
N THR A 99 28.90 7.17 -6.00
CA THR A 99 27.93 7.42 -4.90
C THR A 99 26.51 7.53 -5.43
N ILE A 100 26.28 8.05 -6.64
CA ILE A 100 24.95 8.09 -7.25
C ILE A 100 24.46 6.69 -7.62
N LEU A 101 25.36 5.85 -8.14
CA LEU A 101 25.03 4.50 -8.59
C LEU A 101 24.53 3.57 -7.45
N SER A 102 24.53 4.04 -6.21
CA SER A 102 23.97 3.37 -5.03
C SER A 102 22.76 4.08 -4.44
N CYS A 103 22.13 4.95 -5.21
CA CYS A 103 20.97 5.74 -4.78
C CYS A 103 19.73 5.43 -5.61
N ASP A 104 18.58 5.66 -5.03
CA ASP A 104 17.28 5.56 -5.68
C ASP A 104 16.62 6.93 -5.75
N LEU A 105 15.79 7.15 -6.76
CA LEU A 105 14.95 8.35 -6.88
C LEU A 105 13.52 7.99 -6.50
N ARG A 106 12.90 8.84 -5.71
CA ARG A 106 11.48 8.78 -5.39
C ARG A 106 10.86 10.16 -5.42
N ALA A 107 9.55 10.22 -5.59
CA ALA A 107 8.79 11.45 -5.51
C ALA A 107 8.15 11.57 -4.11
N ASN A 108 8.16 12.75 -3.52
CA ASN A 108 7.52 13.02 -2.23
C ASN A 108 6.30 13.92 -2.45
N LEU A 109 5.12 13.29 -2.39
CA LEU A 109 3.84 13.99 -2.45
C LEU A 109 2.96 13.45 -1.31
N PRO A 110 2.50 14.30 -0.38
CA PRO A 110 1.60 13.86 0.69
C PRO A 110 0.35 13.15 0.15
N GLY A 111 0.04 11.96 0.68
CA GLY A 111 -1.07 11.14 0.22
C GLY A 111 -0.76 10.19 -0.93
N TYR A 112 0.51 10.10 -1.35
CA TYR A 112 0.96 9.18 -2.38
C TYR A 112 2.21 8.41 -1.93
N GLN A 113 2.31 7.15 -2.37
CA GLN A 113 3.55 6.39 -2.36
C GLN A 113 4.17 6.45 -3.74
N SER A 114 5.46 6.65 -3.78
CA SER A 114 6.24 6.69 -5.00
C SER A 114 6.87 5.34 -5.26
N ASP A 115 6.88 4.92 -6.52
CA ASP A 115 7.86 3.94 -6.96
C ASP A 115 9.27 4.49 -6.77
N GLU A 116 10.21 3.58 -6.52
CA GLU A 116 11.64 3.90 -6.45
C GLU A 116 12.30 3.53 -7.76
N VAL A 117 13.01 4.48 -8.36
CA VAL A 117 13.78 4.25 -9.58
C VAL A 117 15.25 4.16 -9.21
N SER A 118 15.78 2.92 -9.25
CA SER A 118 17.21 2.70 -8.93
C SER A 118 18.11 3.30 -9.99
N LEU A 119 19.15 3.97 -9.52
CA LEU A 119 20.22 4.47 -10.36
C LEU A 119 21.39 3.46 -10.49
N THR A 120 21.33 2.33 -9.76
CA THR A 120 22.43 1.37 -9.60
C THR A 120 22.78 0.64 -10.90
N ASP A 121 21.80 0.30 -11.73
CA ASP A 121 21.98 -0.50 -12.95
C ASP A 121 22.11 0.37 -14.23
N ARG A 122 22.08 1.68 -14.09
CA ARG A 122 22.16 2.60 -15.22
C ARG A 122 23.61 3.01 -15.46
N ARG A 123 24.12 2.71 -16.63
CA ARG A 123 25.33 3.38 -17.13
C ARG A 123 24.96 4.86 -17.31
N ALA A 124 25.26 5.66 -16.30
CA ALA A 124 24.83 7.07 -16.16
C ALA A 124 25.25 7.99 -17.33
N LEU A 125 25.98 7.47 -18.29
CA LEU A 125 26.43 8.19 -19.49
C LEU A 125 25.59 7.89 -20.73
N ASP A 126 24.76 6.86 -20.75
CA ASP A 126 24.07 6.43 -21.98
C ASP A 126 22.67 7.03 -22.13
N HIS A 127 21.97 7.34 -21.02
CA HIS A 127 20.63 7.94 -21.07
C HIS A 127 20.41 8.91 -19.90
N SER A 128 20.20 10.18 -20.23
CA SER A 128 19.82 11.24 -19.28
C SER A 128 18.39 11.08 -18.73
N ASP A 129 17.56 10.26 -19.36
CA ASP A 129 16.17 10.03 -18.95
C ASP A 129 16.09 8.86 -17.95
N VAL A 130 15.68 9.16 -16.73
CA VAL A 130 15.46 8.18 -15.66
C VAL A 130 14.11 7.47 -15.78
N GLY A 131 13.27 7.86 -16.73
CA GLY A 131 11.97 7.26 -16.99
C GLY A 131 10.84 7.92 -16.20
N VAL A 132 9.87 7.11 -15.84
CA VAL A 132 8.65 7.55 -15.15
C VAL A 132 8.67 7.02 -13.72
N ILE A 133 8.50 7.91 -12.75
CA ILE A 133 8.23 7.55 -11.36
C ILE A 133 6.71 7.55 -11.21
N VAL A 134 6.11 6.42 -10.86
CA VAL A 134 4.66 6.31 -10.66
C VAL A 134 4.33 6.64 -9.22
N LEU A 135 3.32 7.47 -9.04
CA LEU A 135 2.70 7.76 -7.76
C LEU A 135 1.44 6.92 -7.62
N HIS A 136 1.44 6.07 -6.60
CA HIS A 136 0.29 5.30 -6.19
C HIS A 136 -0.43 6.06 -5.08
N HIS A 137 -1.73 6.17 -5.15
CA HIS A 137 -2.47 6.70 -4.02
C HIS A 137 -2.18 5.85 -2.78
N VAL A 138 -1.84 6.48 -1.65
CA VAL A 138 -1.62 5.79 -0.37
C VAL A 138 -2.85 4.97 0.06
N PHE A 139 -3.98 5.16 -0.63
CA PHE A 139 -5.20 4.35 -0.49
C PHE A 139 -5.02 2.87 -0.91
N ALA A 140 -3.94 2.53 -1.62
CA ALA A 140 -3.65 1.16 -2.08
C ALA A 140 -2.66 0.40 -1.18
N ILE A 141 -2.19 0.99 -0.08
CA ILE A 141 -1.22 0.34 0.79
C ILE A 141 -1.88 -0.17 2.06
N GLU A 142 -1.76 -1.48 2.23
CA GLU A 142 -2.13 -2.30 3.38
C GLU A 142 -2.64 -1.53 4.62
N GLY A 143 -3.95 -1.47 4.78
CA GLY A 143 -4.58 -1.32 6.08
C GLY A 143 -4.99 0.07 6.52
N VAL A 144 -4.75 1.15 5.77
CA VAL A 144 -5.26 2.49 6.14
C VAL A 144 -5.83 3.21 4.92
N ALA A 145 -7.08 2.97 4.60
CA ALA A 145 -7.84 3.87 3.74
C ALA A 145 -7.93 5.24 4.42
N VAL A 146 -7.07 6.18 4.01
CA VAL A 146 -7.13 7.56 4.53
C VAL A 146 -8.21 8.29 3.75
N SER A 147 -9.40 8.36 4.33
CA SER A 147 -10.48 9.19 3.81
C SER A 147 -10.04 10.64 3.63
N ARG A 148 -10.43 11.30 2.52
CA ARG A 148 -10.19 12.74 2.32
C ARG A 148 -10.68 13.59 3.49
N ILE A 149 -11.77 13.17 4.14
CA ILE A 149 -12.33 13.79 5.35
C ILE A 149 -11.35 13.65 6.54
N SER A 150 -10.64 12.51 6.62
CA SER A 150 -9.62 12.28 7.65
C SER A 150 -8.42 13.20 7.55
N LEU A 151 -8.07 13.66 6.33
CA LEU A 151 -7.00 14.66 6.12
C LEU A 151 -7.36 16.04 6.65
N SER A 152 -8.66 16.35 6.77
CA SER A 152 -9.17 17.63 7.31
C SER A 152 -9.22 17.64 8.84
N ALA A 153 -8.90 16.52 9.51
CA ALA A 153 -8.97 16.44 10.95
C ALA A 153 -8.02 17.42 11.66
N PRO A 154 -8.47 18.14 12.69
CA PRO A 154 -7.62 19.00 13.51
C PRO A 154 -6.45 18.25 14.12
N LYS A 155 -5.33 18.93 14.35
CA LYS A 155 -4.11 18.34 14.92
C LYS A 155 -4.38 17.53 16.19
N GLN A 156 -5.27 18.00 17.06
CA GLN A 156 -5.64 17.31 18.29
C GLN A 156 -6.28 15.94 18.00
N ALA A 157 -7.19 15.85 17.04
CA ALA A 157 -7.84 14.61 16.64
C ALA A 157 -6.83 13.65 16.02
N ARG A 158 -5.96 14.14 15.13
CA ARG A 158 -4.90 13.32 14.52
C ARG A 158 -3.94 12.76 15.55
N ASN A 159 -3.45 13.58 16.48
CA ASN A 159 -2.54 13.11 17.52
C ASN A 159 -3.19 12.02 18.40
N ALA A 160 -4.48 12.19 18.75
CA ALA A 160 -5.21 11.16 19.50
C ALA A 160 -5.39 9.87 18.68
N TYR A 161 -5.70 9.98 17.38
CA TYR A 161 -5.80 8.84 16.47
C TYR A 161 -4.48 8.06 16.38
N GLU A 162 -3.37 8.75 16.12
CA GLU A 162 -2.02 8.14 16.06
C GLU A 162 -1.63 7.49 17.39
N SER A 163 -1.94 8.13 18.53
CA SER A 163 -1.75 7.54 19.86
C SER A 163 -2.58 6.27 20.02
N GLY A 164 -3.81 6.27 19.53
CA GLY A 164 -4.70 5.11 19.51
C GLY A 164 -4.10 3.94 18.73
N LEU A 165 -3.64 4.19 17.51
CA LEU A 165 -2.97 3.18 16.66
C LEU A 165 -1.74 2.60 17.35
N LYS A 166 -0.85 3.44 17.90
CA LYS A 166 0.34 3.02 18.63
C LYS A 166 -0.02 2.15 19.86
N THR A 167 -1.07 2.52 20.55
CA THR A 167 -1.55 1.80 21.73
C THR A 167 -2.17 0.46 21.35
N MET A 168 -2.91 0.41 20.26
CA MET A 168 -3.47 -0.82 19.66
C MET A 168 -2.37 -1.79 19.24
N HIS A 169 -1.34 -1.32 18.56
CA HIS A 169 -0.18 -2.14 18.17
C HIS A 169 0.56 -2.73 19.37
N SER A 170 0.56 -2.04 20.50
CA SER A 170 1.12 -2.56 21.76
C SER A 170 0.19 -3.54 22.51
N GLY A 171 -0.94 -3.92 21.91
CA GLY A 171 -1.91 -4.86 22.47
C GLY A 171 -2.83 -4.28 23.57
N ARG A 172 -2.72 -2.99 23.89
CA ARG A 172 -3.51 -2.33 24.96
C ARG A 172 -4.83 -1.78 24.42
N MET A 173 -5.81 -2.66 24.19
CA MET A 173 -7.07 -2.30 23.53
C MET A 173 -7.91 -1.28 24.29
N ASP A 174 -7.95 -1.33 25.63
CA ASP A 174 -8.66 -0.34 26.45
C ASP A 174 -8.06 1.07 26.28
N GLY A 175 -6.73 1.17 26.28
CA GLY A 175 -6.04 2.43 26.02
C GLY A 175 -6.30 2.95 24.60
N ALA A 176 -6.27 2.05 23.62
CA ALA A 176 -6.55 2.41 22.23
C ALA A 176 -7.98 2.94 22.05
N ALA A 177 -8.97 2.27 22.64
CA ALA A 177 -10.36 2.71 22.58
C ALA A 177 -10.54 4.11 23.18
N LYS A 178 -9.86 4.42 24.31
CA LYS A 178 -9.88 5.77 24.92
C LYS A 178 -9.28 6.82 24.01
N GLU A 179 -8.16 6.53 23.35
CA GLU A 179 -7.52 7.49 22.44
C GLU A 179 -8.36 7.70 21.16
N PHE A 180 -8.94 6.64 20.57
CA PHE A 180 -9.86 6.80 19.45
C PHE A 180 -11.14 7.54 19.85
N GLN A 181 -11.66 7.32 21.06
CA GLN A 181 -12.79 8.08 21.60
C GLN A 181 -12.45 9.58 21.73
N ARG A 182 -11.22 9.92 22.12
CA ARG A 182 -10.73 11.33 22.14
C ARG A 182 -10.62 11.90 20.72
N ALA A 183 -10.18 11.08 19.75
CA ALA A 183 -10.09 11.52 18.36
C ALA A 183 -11.48 11.88 17.80
N VAL A 184 -12.49 11.01 17.97
CA VAL A 184 -13.86 11.28 17.49
C VAL A 184 -14.57 12.38 18.29
N ALA A 185 -14.22 12.56 19.57
CA ALA A 185 -14.74 13.69 20.35
C ALA A 185 -14.15 15.04 19.88
N ALA A 186 -12.87 15.07 19.47
CA ALA A 186 -12.22 16.25 18.93
C ALA A 186 -12.63 16.54 17.46
N TYR A 187 -12.99 15.51 16.70
CA TYR A 187 -13.46 15.64 15.32
C TYR A 187 -14.49 14.54 15.01
N PRO A 188 -15.80 14.81 15.18
CA PRO A 188 -16.85 13.82 15.02
C PRO A 188 -16.94 13.21 13.61
N ASP A 189 -16.47 13.91 12.58
CA ASP A 189 -16.48 13.44 11.18
C ASP A 189 -15.26 12.61 10.82
N PHE A 190 -14.46 12.17 11.81
CA PHE A 190 -13.27 11.36 11.57
C PHE A 190 -13.61 9.89 11.34
N ALA A 191 -14.05 9.54 10.13
CA ALA A 191 -14.50 8.19 9.77
C ALA A 191 -13.52 7.08 10.16
N ASN A 192 -12.20 7.27 9.89
CA ASN A 192 -11.18 6.28 10.25
C ASN A 192 -11.04 6.10 11.76
N ALA A 193 -11.21 7.16 12.55
CA ALA A 193 -11.17 7.03 14.01
C ALA A 193 -12.38 6.26 14.54
N TRP A 194 -13.55 6.40 13.92
CA TRP A 194 -14.72 5.58 14.20
C TRP A 194 -14.51 4.10 13.84
N LEU A 195 -13.89 3.82 12.69
CA LEU A 195 -13.52 2.46 12.29
C LEU A 195 -12.62 1.81 13.35
N GLU A 196 -11.53 2.47 13.72
CA GLU A 196 -10.55 1.92 14.68
C GLU A 196 -11.11 1.85 16.10
N LEU A 197 -12.00 2.78 16.48
CA LEU A 197 -12.74 2.69 17.74
C LEU A 197 -13.61 1.43 17.79
N GLY A 198 -14.28 1.11 16.68
CA GLY A 198 -15.07 -0.11 16.54
C GLY A 198 -14.20 -1.36 16.68
N ARG A 199 -13.05 -1.41 16.01
CA ARG A 199 -12.09 -2.52 16.12
C ARG A 199 -11.59 -2.72 17.54
N ALA A 200 -11.22 -1.64 18.24
CA ALA A 200 -10.79 -1.70 19.61
C ALA A 200 -11.90 -2.21 20.53
N ARG A 201 -13.14 -1.72 20.37
CA ARG A 201 -14.30 -2.16 21.14
C ARG A 201 -14.64 -3.63 20.90
N GLN A 202 -14.57 -4.11 19.66
CA GLN A 202 -14.79 -5.52 19.35
C GLN A 202 -13.79 -6.42 20.10
N ARG A 203 -12.51 -6.04 20.08
CA ARG A 203 -11.47 -6.80 20.81
C ARG A 203 -11.65 -6.78 22.34
N LEU A 204 -12.39 -5.80 22.85
CA LEU A 204 -12.82 -5.72 24.27
C LEU A 204 -14.13 -6.48 24.54
N GLY A 205 -14.72 -7.14 23.53
CA GLY A 205 -16.00 -7.85 23.68
C GLY A 205 -17.23 -6.93 23.66
N MET A 206 -17.08 -5.66 23.28
CA MET A 206 -18.16 -4.65 23.27
C MET A 206 -18.83 -4.59 21.88
N ALA A 207 -19.39 -5.72 21.45
CA ALA A 207 -19.87 -5.91 20.07
C ALA A 207 -20.88 -4.85 19.61
N GLU A 208 -21.89 -4.51 20.41
CA GLU A 208 -22.89 -3.50 20.02
C GLU A 208 -22.24 -2.12 19.81
N SER A 209 -21.41 -1.68 20.75
CA SER A 209 -20.71 -0.40 20.63
C SER A 209 -19.72 -0.38 19.46
N ALA A 210 -19.14 -1.52 19.11
CA ALA A 210 -18.29 -1.67 17.92
C ALA A 210 -19.12 -1.47 16.65
N ARG A 211 -20.25 -2.14 16.54
CA ARG A 211 -21.19 -2.05 15.40
C ARG A 211 -21.69 -0.62 15.19
N GLU A 212 -22.06 0.09 16.27
CA GLU A 212 -22.44 1.50 16.19
C GLU A 212 -21.31 2.37 15.64
N ALA A 213 -20.06 2.14 16.08
CA ALA A 213 -18.93 2.88 15.59
C ALA A 213 -18.67 2.63 14.09
N TRP A 214 -18.76 1.39 13.61
CA TRP A 214 -18.60 1.09 12.20
C TRP A 214 -19.73 1.63 11.33
N LYS A 215 -20.98 1.59 11.80
CA LYS A 215 -22.10 2.25 11.10
C LYS A 215 -21.85 3.74 10.96
N LYS A 216 -21.34 4.38 12.03
CA LYS A 216 -20.99 5.79 11.98
C LYS A 216 -19.86 6.06 11.00
N ALA A 217 -18.86 5.19 10.92
CA ALA A 217 -17.78 5.28 9.95
C ALA A 217 -18.29 5.24 8.49
N VAL A 218 -19.21 4.31 8.18
CA VAL A 218 -19.86 4.19 6.85
C VAL A 218 -20.73 5.40 6.51
N GLU A 219 -21.49 5.94 7.49
CA GLU A 219 -22.29 7.16 7.30
C GLU A 219 -21.41 8.36 6.91
N LEU A 220 -20.24 8.49 7.54
CA LEU A 220 -19.32 9.59 7.31
C LEU A 220 -18.52 9.41 6.02
N ASP A 221 -18.13 8.18 5.71
CA ASP A 221 -17.40 7.85 4.49
C ASP A 221 -17.94 6.56 3.85
N PRO A 222 -18.89 6.67 2.89
CA PRO A 222 -19.43 5.52 2.18
C PRO A 222 -18.43 4.74 1.31
N LYS A 223 -17.18 5.21 1.20
CA LYS A 223 -16.09 4.52 0.49
C LYS A 223 -15.09 3.85 1.44
N LEU A 224 -15.30 3.94 2.75
CA LEU A 224 -14.41 3.33 3.74
C LEU A 224 -14.63 1.82 3.79
N THR A 225 -13.96 1.10 2.89
CA THR A 225 -14.08 -0.36 2.69
C THR A 225 -13.95 -1.14 3.99
N GLY A 226 -12.95 -0.81 4.82
CA GLY A 226 -12.72 -1.51 6.09
C GLY A 226 -13.92 -1.51 7.02
N ALA A 227 -14.75 -0.46 7.03
CA ALA A 227 -15.94 -0.41 7.87
C ALA A 227 -17.04 -1.37 7.40
N TYR A 228 -17.21 -1.55 6.08
CA TYR A 228 -18.10 -2.55 5.52
C TYR A 228 -17.61 -3.97 5.81
N VAL A 229 -16.30 -4.22 5.72
CA VAL A 229 -15.70 -5.52 6.07
C VAL A 229 -16.03 -5.88 7.52
N GLU A 230 -15.78 -4.96 8.47
CA GLU A 230 -16.06 -5.22 9.89
C GLU A 230 -17.57 -5.47 10.15
N LEU A 231 -18.46 -4.68 9.54
CA LEU A 231 -19.91 -4.88 9.67
C LEU A 231 -20.36 -6.23 9.07
N GLY A 232 -19.78 -6.62 7.95
CA GLY A 232 -20.10 -7.89 7.31
C GLY A 232 -19.62 -9.09 8.12
N LEU A 233 -18.39 -9.03 8.64
CA LEU A 233 -17.83 -10.08 9.48
C LEU A 233 -18.60 -10.21 10.82
N ASP A 234 -18.98 -9.09 11.44
CA ASP A 234 -19.79 -9.07 12.66
C ASP A 234 -21.19 -9.66 12.42
N ALA A 235 -21.80 -9.34 11.30
CA ALA A 235 -23.09 -9.96 10.89
C ALA A 235 -22.92 -11.48 10.70
N GLY A 236 -21.82 -11.94 10.08
CA GLY A 236 -21.48 -13.35 9.94
C GLY A 236 -21.31 -14.05 11.30
N LEU A 237 -20.59 -13.44 12.24
CA LEU A 237 -20.44 -13.95 13.59
C LEU A 237 -21.79 -14.05 14.34
N SER A 238 -22.73 -13.17 14.00
CA SER A 238 -24.10 -13.17 14.54
C SER A 238 -25.04 -14.09 13.75
N HIS A 239 -24.52 -14.91 12.81
CA HIS A 239 -25.28 -15.78 11.90
C HIS A 239 -26.33 -15.05 11.04
N ASN A 240 -26.18 -13.75 10.85
CA ASN A 240 -27.05 -12.96 9.99
C ASN A 240 -26.49 -12.92 8.56
N TRP A 241 -26.51 -14.09 7.91
CA TRP A 241 -25.82 -14.33 6.64
C TRP A 241 -26.23 -13.36 5.54
N LYS A 242 -27.53 -13.03 5.44
CA LYS A 242 -28.05 -12.11 4.43
C LYS A 242 -27.50 -10.68 4.62
N VAL A 243 -27.37 -10.22 5.85
CA VAL A 243 -26.78 -8.90 6.14
C VAL A 243 -25.26 -8.95 5.94
N ALA A 244 -24.62 -10.09 6.26
CA ALA A 244 -23.20 -10.29 6.00
C ALA A 244 -22.87 -10.12 4.50
N THR A 245 -23.60 -10.81 3.61
CA THR A 245 -23.38 -10.67 2.16
C THR A 245 -23.60 -9.24 1.67
N GLN A 246 -24.62 -8.54 2.17
CA GLN A 246 -24.87 -7.15 1.76
C GLN A 246 -23.69 -6.22 2.05
N TYR A 247 -23.10 -6.33 3.24
CA TYR A 247 -21.95 -5.51 3.61
C TYR A 247 -20.66 -5.97 2.92
N LEU A 248 -20.43 -7.28 2.84
CA LEU A 248 -19.21 -7.82 2.21
C LEU A 248 -19.21 -7.59 0.70
N ASP A 249 -20.32 -7.77 0.02
CA ASP A 249 -20.49 -7.39 -1.38
C ASP A 249 -20.17 -5.90 -1.62
N GLN A 250 -20.60 -5.02 -0.71
CA GLN A 250 -20.26 -3.60 -0.83
C GLN A 250 -18.77 -3.36 -0.63
N ALA A 251 -18.14 -4.02 0.35
CA ALA A 251 -16.70 -3.96 0.56
C ALA A 251 -15.94 -4.43 -0.69
N LEU A 252 -16.32 -5.58 -1.24
CA LEU A 252 -15.67 -6.21 -2.40
C LEU A 252 -15.88 -5.44 -3.71
N ARG A 253 -16.96 -4.65 -3.83
CA ARG A 253 -17.13 -3.69 -4.93
C ARG A 253 -16.20 -2.49 -4.82
N LEU A 254 -15.92 -2.03 -3.60
CA LEU A 254 -15.04 -0.90 -3.34
C LEU A 254 -13.58 -1.29 -3.48
N ASP A 255 -13.22 -2.45 -2.96
CA ASP A 255 -11.86 -2.96 -2.97
C ASP A 255 -11.83 -4.50 -2.96
N PRO A 256 -11.65 -5.13 -4.13
CA PRO A 256 -11.63 -6.59 -4.24
C PRO A 256 -10.29 -7.24 -3.90
N LEU A 257 -9.22 -6.46 -3.63
CA LEU A 257 -7.86 -7.00 -3.53
C LEU A 257 -7.28 -6.98 -2.12
N ASP A 258 -7.55 -5.93 -1.36
CA ASP A 258 -6.87 -5.69 -0.09
C ASP A 258 -7.50 -6.39 1.12
N TYR A 259 -8.67 -7.02 0.94
CA TYR A 259 -9.45 -7.65 2.01
C TYR A 259 -9.76 -9.14 1.73
N PRO A 260 -8.76 -10.03 1.76
CA PRO A 260 -9.01 -11.47 1.58
C PRO A 260 -9.97 -12.05 2.61
N GLU A 261 -10.04 -11.46 3.81
CA GLU A 261 -11.02 -11.81 4.86
C GLU A 261 -12.47 -11.47 4.46
N ALA A 262 -12.69 -10.44 3.63
CA ALA A 262 -14.01 -10.15 3.10
C ALA A 262 -14.49 -11.25 2.14
N TRP A 263 -13.64 -11.71 1.24
CA TRP A 263 -13.92 -12.85 0.38
C TRP A 263 -14.20 -14.13 1.17
N PHE A 264 -13.42 -14.37 2.23
CA PHE A 264 -13.65 -15.53 3.11
C PHE A 264 -15.00 -15.43 3.83
N GLY A 265 -15.32 -14.26 4.43
CA GLY A 265 -16.59 -14.04 5.11
C GLY A 265 -17.79 -14.18 4.17
N ASP A 266 -17.65 -13.65 2.94
CA ASP A 266 -18.66 -13.72 1.89
C ASP A 266 -18.90 -15.17 1.44
N ALA A 267 -17.83 -15.94 1.24
CA ALA A 267 -17.92 -17.38 0.94
C ALA A 267 -18.68 -18.15 2.03
N VAL A 268 -18.39 -17.87 3.30
CA VAL A 268 -19.09 -18.49 4.44
C VAL A 268 -20.57 -18.11 4.43
N ALA A 269 -20.88 -16.83 4.25
CA ALA A 269 -22.25 -16.36 4.26
C ALA A 269 -23.08 -16.97 3.11
N HIS A 270 -22.57 -16.98 1.88
CA HIS A 270 -23.22 -17.63 0.73
C HIS A 270 -23.36 -19.14 0.91
N TYR A 271 -22.37 -19.82 1.52
CA TYR A 271 -22.48 -21.25 1.84
C TYR A 271 -23.69 -21.54 2.76
N TYR A 272 -23.86 -20.76 3.82
CA TYR A 272 -25.01 -20.94 4.73
C TYR A 272 -26.35 -20.51 4.15
N LEU A 273 -26.32 -19.64 3.12
CA LEU A 273 -27.52 -19.33 2.32
C LEU A 273 -27.82 -20.39 1.25
N SER A 274 -26.99 -21.42 1.12
CA SER A 274 -27.05 -22.45 0.07
C SER A 274 -26.85 -21.89 -1.35
N GLU A 275 -26.21 -20.73 -1.46
CA GLU A 275 -25.85 -20.06 -2.72
C GLU A 275 -24.45 -20.51 -3.16
N TYR A 276 -24.34 -21.80 -3.52
CA TYR A 276 -23.06 -22.47 -3.66
C TYR A 276 -22.18 -21.96 -4.81
N GLU A 277 -22.78 -21.41 -5.88
CA GLU A 277 -22.04 -20.77 -6.98
C GLU A 277 -21.31 -19.52 -6.51
N ALA A 278 -21.99 -18.68 -5.75
CA ALA A 278 -21.41 -17.48 -5.16
C ALA A 278 -20.37 -17.83 -4.10
N ALA A 279 -20.67 -18.81 -3.23
CA ALA A 279 -19.75 -19.30 -2.23
C ALA A 279 -18.44 -19.84 -2.83
N GLU A 280 -18.51 -20.61 -3.93
CA GLU A 280 -17.32 -21.10 -4.63
C GLU A 280 -16.47 -19.97 -5.19
N LYS A 281 -17.11 -19.00 -5.87
CA LYS A 281 -16.41 -17.84 -6.42
C LYS A 281 -15.64 -17.12 -5.31
N SER A 282 -16.30 -16.79 -4.23
CA SER A 282 -15.71 -16.03 -3.12
C SER A 282 -14.64 -16.83 -2.39
N ALA A 283 -14.85 -18.15 -2.19
CA ALA A 283 -13.83 -19.00 -1.56
C ALA A 283 -12.56 -19.14 -2.44
N ARG A 284 -12.71 -19.24 -3.76
CA ARG A 284 -11.56 -19.28 -4.69
C ARG A 284 -10.76 -17.97 -4.64
N GLU A 285 -11.43 -16.83 -4.60
CA GLU A 285 -10.76 -15.52 -4.47
C GLU A 285 -10.06 -15.39 -3.12
N ALA A 286 -10.68 -15.82 -2.02
CA ALA A 286 -10.05 -15.83 -0.70
C ALA A 286 -8.76 -16.69 -0.70
N VAL A 287 -8.79 -17.86 -1.33
CA VAL A 287 -7.59 -18.73 -1.47
C VAL A 287 -6.54 -18.10 -2.37
N ARG A 288 -6.94 -17.48 -3.49
CA ARG A 288 -6.03 -16.83 -4.44
C ARG A 288 -5.28 -15.66 -3.81
N LEU A 289 -5.96 -14.85 -3.00
CA LEU A 289 -5.40 -13.68 -2.33
C LEU A 289 -4.59 -14.01 -1.07
N ASP A 290 -4.60 -15.27 -0.63
CA ASP A 290 -3.76 -15.75 0.48
C ASP A 290 -2.72 -16.79 0.05
N PRO A 291 -1.73 -16.42 -0.78
CA PRO A 291 -0.71 -17.37 -1.29
C PRO A 291 0.17 -17.96 -0.18
N LYS A 292 0.22 -17.31 0.98
CA LYS A 292 0.96 -17.80 2.15
C LYS A 292 0.15 -18.74 3.03
N GLY A 293 -1.13 -18.97 2.73
CA GLY A 293 -2.03 -19.84 3.48
C GLY A 293 -2.20 -19.42 4.94
N ARG A 294 -2.24 -18.12 5.23
CA ARG A 294 -2.46 -17.58 6.59
C ARG A 294 -3.86 -17.91 7.12
N ASN A 295 -4.83 -18.03 6.20
CA ASN A 295 -6.19 -18.45 6.49
C ASN A 295 -6.55 -19.76 5.76
N PRO A 296 -6.09 -20.93 6.24
CA PRO A 296 -6.37 -22.20 5.59
C PRO A 296 -7.86 -22.56 5.57
N ARG A 297 -8.68 -21.92 6.42
CA ARG A 297 -10.14 -22.13 6.44
C ARG A 297 -10.83 -21.74 5.14
N ALA A 298 -10.25 -20.84 4.34
CA ALA A 298 -10.78 -20.52 3.02
C ALA A 298 -10.83 -21.77 2.12
N GLY A 299 -9.76 -22.59 2.15
CA GLY A 299 -9.73 -23.89 1.47
C GLY A 299 -10.75 -24.90 2.02
N TYR A 300 -10.98 -24.91 3.33
CA TYR A 300 -12.03 -25.75 3.92
C TYR A 300 -13.42 -25.34 3.41
N VAL A 301 -13.75 -24.06 3.41
CA VAL A 301 -15.05 -23.57 2.90
C VAL A 301 -15.20 -23.90 1.41
N LEU A 302 -14.13 -23.73 0.62
CA LEU A 302 -14.12 -24.12 -0.79
C LEU A 302 -14.41 -25.62 -0.94
N GLY A 303 -13.73 -26.47 -0.19
CA GLY A 303 -13.94 -27.92 -0.22
C GLY A 303 -15.37 -28.34 0.13
N MET A 304 -15.95 -27.73 1.18
CA MET A 304 -17.33 -27.98 1.57
C MET A 304 -18.32 -27.50 0.51
N THR A 305 -18.06 -26.35 -0.11
CA THR A 305 -18.89 -25.81 -1.19
C THR A 305 -18.86 -26.71 -2.42
N LEU A 306 -17.69 -27.19 -2.83
CA LEU A 306 -17.53 -28.12 -3.95
C LEU A 306 -18.26 -29.44 -3.69
N ALA A 307 -18.22 -29.95 -2.45
CA ALA A 307 -18.96 -31.14 -2.06
C ALA A 307 -20.49 -30.96 -2.24
N GLN A 308 -21.04 -29.82 -1.86
CA GLN A 308 -22.47 -29.51 -2.07
C GLN A 308 -22.84 -29.41 -3.55
N LYS A 309 -21.91 -28.95 -4.38
CA LYS A 309 -22.09 -28.89 -5.85
C LYS A 309 -21.89 -30.24 -6.55
N GLY A 310 -21.45 -31.26 -5.84
CA GLY A 310 -21.19 -32.59 -6.39
C GLY A 310 -19.78 -32.78 -6.97
N ASP A 311 -18.92 -31.77 -6.92
CA ASP A 311 -17.49 -31.89 -7.27
C ASP A 311 -16.72 -32.55 -6.10
N ARG A 312 -16.81 -33.88 -6.04
CA ARG A 312 -16.22 -34.66 -4.97
C ARG A 312 -14.69 -34.68 -5.03
N GLU A 313 -14.13 -34.69 -6.23
CA GLU A 313 -12.68 -34.72 -6.42
C GLU A 313 -12.05 -33.40 -5.96
N GLY A 314 -12.60 -32.27 -6.41
CA GLY A 314 -12.19 -30.94 -5.98
C GLY A 314 -12.37 -30.75 -4.46
N ALA A 315 -13.49 -31.22 -3.91
CA ALA A 315 -13.76 -31.15 -2.48
C ALA A 315 -12.71 -31.93 -1.67
N ALA A 316 -12.42 -33.17 -2.05
CA ALA A 316 -11.42 -33.99 -1.37
C ALA A 316 -10.01 -33.37 -1.45
N ALA A 317 -9.66 -32.78 -2.60
CA ALA A 317 -8.37 -32.11 -2.78
C ALA A 317 -8.23 -30.91 -1.82
N GLU A 318 -9.25 -30.05 -1.72
CA GLU A 318 -9.20 -28.88 -0.84
C GLU A 318 -9.21 -29.26 0.65
N LEU A 319 -10.00 -30.27 1.05
CA LEU A 319 -10.00 -30.76 2.43
C LEU A 319 -8.65 -31.38 2.84
N ARG A 320 -8.00 -32.12 1.94
CA ARG A 320 -6.63 -32.64 2.19
C ARG A 320 -5.62 -31.48 2.32
N ARG A 321 -5.76 -30.44 1.48
CA ARG A 321 -4.92 -29.23 1.57
C ARG A 321 -5.09 -28.54 2.92
N TYR A 322 -6.34 -28.37 3.37
CA TYR A 322 -6.63 -27.82 4.70
C TYR A 322 -5.98 -28.64 5.83
N LEU A 323 -6.16 -29.96 5.84
CA LEU A 323 -5.59 -30.84 6.86
C LEU A 323 -4.05 -30.78 6.91
N LYS A 324 -3.42 -30.57 5.76
CA LYS A 324 -1.97 -30.38 5.67
C LYS A 324 -1.53 -29.01 6.19
N ALA A 325 -2.29 -27.95 5.90
CA ALA A 325 -1.97 -26.58 6.29
C ALA A 325 -2.25 -26.31 7.78
N ALA A 326 -3.27 -26.95 8.34
CA ALA A 326 -3.73 -26.73 9.72
C ALA A 326 -3.84 -28.05 10.53
N PRO A 327 -2.76 -28.82 10.69
CA PRO A 327 -2.82 -30.17 11.28
C PRO A 327 -3.21 -30.18 12.77
N GLN A 328 -3.11 -29.04 13.46
CA GLN A 328 -3.44 -28.86 14.87
C GLN A 328 -4.77 -28.11 15.10
N ALA A 329 -5.54 -27.84 14.04
CA ALA A 329 -6.82 -27.16 14.19
C ALA A 329 -7.83 -28.06 14.92
N ALA A 330 -8.66 -27.45 15.76
CA ALA A 330 -9.61 -28.18 16.61
C ALA A 330 -10.66 -28.95 15.79
N ASP A 331 -10.91 -28.55 14.54
CA ASP A 331 -11.89 -29.17 13.63
C ASP A 331 -11.29 -30.32 12.77
N VAL A 332 -10.00 -30.62 12.88
CA VAL A 332 -9.34 -31.69 12.14
C VAL A 332 -10.06 -33.05 12.20
N PRO A 333 -10.58 -33.52 13.36
CA PRO A 333 -11.34 -34.77 13.42
C PRO A 333 -12.62 -34.72 12.55
N LEU A 334 -13.32 -33.60 12.61
CA LEU A 334 -14.54 -33.39 11.82
C LEU A 334 -14.22 -33.40 10.30
N VAL A 335 -13.18 -32.66 9.91
CA VAL A 335 -12.77 -32.57 8.49
C VAL A 335 -12.32 -33.93 7.95
N LYS A 336 -11.62 -34.75 8.74
CA LYS A 336 -11.27 -36.13 8.34
C LYS A 336 -12.52 -36.99 8.11
N THR A 337 -13.53 -36.86 8.96
CA THR A 337 -14.80 -37.59 8.79
C THR A 337 -15.53 -37.14 7.52
N GLN A 338 -15.58 -35.85 7.26
CA GLN A 338 -16.17 -35.29 6.04
C GLN A 338 -15.44 -35.75 4.79
N LEU A 339 -14.10 -35.74 4.80
CA LEU A 339 -13.29 -36.22 3.70
C LEU A 339 -13.55 -37.72 3.42
N ALA A 340 -13.57 -38.56 4.44
CA ALA A 340 -13.86 -39.97 4.29
C ALA A 340 -15.26 -40.24 3.74
N ALA A 341 -16.26 -39.44 4.14
CA ALA A 341 -17.61 -39.57 3.60
C ALA A 341 -17.66 -39.23 2.10
N ILE A 342 -16.94 -38.16 1.67
CA ILE A 342 -16.84 -37.77 0.26
C ILE A 342 -16.15 -38.86 -0.56
N GLU A 343 -15.04 -39.44 -0.07
CA GLU A 343 -14.26 -40.49 -0.75
C GLU A 343 -15.02 -41.81 -0.86
N ASN A 344 -15.73 -42.20 0.20
CA ASN A 344 -16.52 -43.45 0.19
C ASN A 344 -17.72 -43.43 -0.76
N THR A 345 -18.23 -42.26 -1.07
CA THR A 345 -19.36 -42.07 -2.01
C THR A 345 -18.87 -42.13 -3.47
N THR A 346 -17.58 -41.96 -3.73
CA THR A 346 -16.95 -42.13 -5.08
C THR A 346 -16.69 -43.59 -5.43
N ALA A 347 -16.69 -44.52 -4.44
CA ALA A 347 -16.38 -45.91 -4.64
C ALA A 347 -17.62 -46.79 -4.96
N LYS A 348 -18.80 -46.19 -5.08
CA LYS A 348 -20.04 -46.85 -5.53
C LYS A 348 -20.48 -46.31 -6.87
#